data_407dd2430b1f10d769bcac26afb58c0a
#
_entry.id   407dd2430b1f10d769bcac26afb58c0a
#
_cell.length_a   1.000
_cell.length_b   1.000
_cell.length_c   1.000
_cell.angle_alpha   90.00
_cell.angle_beta   90.00
_cell.angle_gamma   90.00
#
_symmetry.space_group_name_H-M   'P 1'
#
loop_
_entity.id
_entity.type
_entity.pdbx_description
1 polymer ?
#
loop_
_entity_poly.entity_id
_entity_poly.type
_entity_poly.pdbx_seq_one_letter_code
_entity_poly.pdbx_strand_id
1 'polypeptide(L)'
;MSWPNVTVSHQNRFNGATREVERTLLFVGYGKKNTGNTLSVSPETDLDDVLGPDESLLKSTLTAAIANGGQNWFAYVHVLSEPKPPAPEGGDANAAWVDAVKKAQTIASAEGVVIAIDITAKDAVNRATETRALLQSAYGRFVWFMLCVAGPGKDEAWAAYVTRISAIQDGVAAPGVMVVPRLWGNEPGVLAGRLCNPSVTVADSPARVATGALVAMGNDEIPQ
;
A
#
# COMPACT_ATOMS: atom_id res chain seq x y z
N MET A 1 -39.97 -17.11 48.83
CA MET A 1 -39.22 -17.76 47.72
C MET A 1 -38.33 -16.71 47.12
N SER A 2 -37.01 -16.80 47.33
CA SER A 2 -36.02 -15.91 46.68
C SER A 2 -35.60 -16.53 45.34
N TRP A 3 -35.74 -15.78 44.28
CA TRP A 3 -35.28 -16.21 42.96
C TRP A 3 -33.73 -16.23 42.94
N PRO A 4 -33.12 -17.24 42.34
CA PRO A 4 -31.66 -17.27 42.21
C PRO A 4 -31.21 -16.09 41.36
N ASN A 5 -30.36 -15.25 41.93
CA ASN A 5 -29.75 -14.13 41.22
C ASN A 5 -28.45 -14.61 40.58
N VAL A 6 -28.43 -14.64 39.24
CA VAL A 6 -27.22 -14.99 38.49
C VAL A 6 -26.54 -13.68 38.09
N THR A 7 -25.46 -13.35 38.79
CA THR A 7 -24.62 -12.21 38.42
C THR A 7 -23.52 -12.68 37.45
N VAL A 8 -23.62 -12.29 36.18
CA VAL A 8 -22.57 -12.52 35.20
C VAL A 8 -21.62 -11.34 35.27
N SER A 9 -20.44 -11.53 35.90
CA SER A 9 -19.36 -10.54 35.83
C SER A 9 -18.46 -10.84 34.65
N HIS A 10 -18.45 -9.96 33.66
CA HIS A 10 -17.44 -9.95 32.61
C HIS A 10 -16.14 -9.35 33.17
N GLN A 11 -15.21 -10.17 33.59
CA GLN A 11 -13.84 -9.74 33.82
C GLN A 11 -13.08 -9.91 32.51
N ASN A 12 -12.71 -8.79 31.88
CA ASN A 12 -11.76 -8.82 30.78
C ASN A 12 -10.36 -9.11 31.39
N ARG A 13 -9.96 -10.37 31.43
CA ARG A 13 -8.64 -10.79 31.92
C ARG A 13 -7.49 -10.49 30.96
N PHE A 14 -7.80 -9.92 29.81
CA PHE A 14 -6.80 -9.44 28.84
C PHE A 14 -6.44 -7.97 29.09
N ASN A 15 -5.99 -7.65 30.30
CA ASN A 15 -5.17 -6.46 30.55
C ASN A 15 -3.71 -6.67 30.14
N GLY A 16 -3.43 -7.66 29.30
CA GLY A 16 -2.17 -7.76 28.57
C GLY A 16 -2.14 -6.72 27.47
N ALA A 17 -0.93 -6.31 27.09
CA ALA A 17 -0.69 -5.37 25.99
C ALA A 17 -1.73 -5.54 24.87
N THR A 18 -2.36 -4.44 24.47
CA THR A 18 -3.21 -4.42 23.27
C THR A 18 -2.47 -5.19 22.19
N ARG A 19 -3.09 -6.24 21.66
CA ARG A 19 -2.53 -6.93 20.49
C ARG A 19 -2.14 -5.84 19.51
N GLU A 20 -0.86 -5.76 19.20
CA GLU A 20 -0.41 -4.86 18.15
C GLU A 20 -1.25 -5.17 16.92
N VAL A 21 -1.84 -4.14 16.35
CA VAL A 21 -2.57 -4.25 15.09
C VAL A 21 -1.58 -4.86 14.11
N GLU A 22 -1.91 -6.01 13.53
CA GLU A 22 -1.05 -6.65 12.52
C GLU A 22 -0.91 -5.66 11.37
N ARG A 23 0.28 -5.12 11.18
CA ARG A 23 0.58 -4.11 10.16
C ARG A 23 1.12 -4.77 8.91
N THR A 24 0.39 -5.76 8.42
CA THR A 24 0.77 -6.50 7.22
C THR A 24 0.25 -5.78 5.98
N LEU A 25 1.14 -5.52 5.05
CA LEU A 25 0.80 -4.88 3.77
C LEU A 25 0.88 -5.87 2.62
N LEU A 26 0.08 -5.60 1.59
CA LEU A 26 0.15 -6.22 0.28
C LEU A 26 0.67 -5.18 -0.72
N PHE A 27 1.79 -5.48 -1.36
CA PHE A 27 2.32 -4.69 -2.46
C PHE A 27 1.90 -5.32 -3.79
N VAL A 28 1.40 -4.51 -4.71
CA VAL A 28 0.98 -4.96 -6.04
C VAL A 28 1.68 -4.10 -7.08
N GLY A 29 2.37 -4.72 -8.02
CA GLY A 29 3.08 -4.00 -9.07
C GLY A 29 3.69 -4.96 -10.10
N TYR A 30 4.39 -4.40 -11.07
CA TYR A 30 4.98 -5.16 -12.17
C TYR A 30 6.33 -5.77 -11.79
N GLY A 31 6.56 -7.00 -12.28
CA GLY A 31 7.82 -7.71 -12.18
C GLY A 31 7.95 -8.76 -13.27
N LYS A 32 9.15 -9.30 -13.45
CA LYS A 32 9.44 -10.27 -14.52
C LYS A 32 9.41 -11.72 -14.05
N LYS A 33 9.64 -11.95 -12.77
CA LYS A 33 9.52 -13.28 -12.16
C LYS A 33 8.23 -13.42 -11.36
N ASN A 34 7.79 -14.63 -11.14
CA ASN A 34 6.64 -14.99 -10.28
C ASN A 34 5.33 -14.27 -10.59
N THR A 35 5.13 -13.85 -11.83
CA THR A 35 3.94 -13.15 -12.26
C THR A 35 2.65 -13.94 -11.97
N GLY A 36 1.62 -13.24 -11.46
CA GLY A 36 0.35 -13.82 -11.05
C GLY A 36 0.35 -14.55 -9.71
N ASN A 37 1.49 -14.56 -8.99
CA ASN A 37 1.63 -15.20 -7.69
C ASN A 37 1.65 -14.16 -6.56
N THR A 38 1.19 -14.60 -5.38
CA THR A 38 1.32 -13.86 -4.13
C THR A 38 2.39 -14.54 -3.28
N LEU A 39 3.41 -13.80 -2.90
CA LEU A 39 4.57 -14.27 -2.15
C LEU A 39 4.73 -13.46 -0.87
N SER A 40 5.41 -14.04 0.12
CA SER A 40 5.81 -13.31 1.33
C SER A 40 7.19 -12.68 1.13
N VAL A 41 7.39 -11.51 1.71
CA VAL A 41 8.66 -10.77 1.68
C VAL A 41 9.03 -10.32 3.08
N SER A 42 10.29 -10.48 3.42
CA SER A 42 10.90 -10.05 4.68
C SER A 42 12.23 -9.33 4.40
N PRO A 43 12.90 -8.75 5.40
CA PRO A 43 14.21 -8.12 5.20
C PRO A 43 15.29 -9.05 4.64
N GLU A 44 15.15 -10.37 4.85
CA GLU A 44 16.08 -11.40 4.37
C GLU A 44 15.79 -11.86 2.92
N THR A 45 14.70 -11.39 2.33
CA THR A 45 14.26 -11.84 1.00
C THR A 45 15.11 -11.18 -0.09
N ASP A 46 15.69 -11.99 -0.97
CA ASP A 46 16.32 -11.50 -2.19
C ASP A 46 15.24 -11.07 -3.19
N LEU A 47 15.14 -9.77 -3.44
CA LEU A 47 14.14 -9.21 -4.35
C LEU A 47 14.44 -9.55 -5.82
N ASP A 48 15.68 -9.86 -6.18
CA ASP A 48 16.05 -10.31 -7.54
C ASP A 48 15.50 -11.70 -7.83
N ASP A 49 15.44 -12.54 -6.81
CA ASP A 49 14.82 -13.85 -6.92
C ASP A 49 13.29 -13.78 -7.00
N VAL A 50 12.69 -12.84 -6.32
CA VAL A 50 11.23 -12.65 -6.28
C VAL A 50 10.70 -11.93 -7.52
N LEU A 51 11.31 -10.82 -7.92
CA LEU A 51 10.79 -9.89 -8.94
C LEU A 51 11.57 -9.96 -10.26
N GLY A 52 12.80 -10.41 -10.21
CA GLY A 52 13.78 -10.37 -11.31
C GLY A 52 14.88 -9.32 -11.08
N PRO A 53 15.96 -9.39 -11.84
CA PRO A 53 17.14 -8.53 -11.66
C PRO A 53 16.90 -7.08 -12.10
N ASP A 54 15.89 -6.85 -12.95
CA ASP A 54 15.63 -5.52 -13.50
C ASP A 54 15.00 -4.58 -12.45
N GLU A 55 15.32 -3.31 -12.57
CA GLU A 55 14.69 -2.28 -11.74
C GLU A 55 13.22 -2.10 -12.12
N SER A 56 12.39 -1.96 -11.09
CA SER A 56 10.96 -1.68 -11.24
C SER A 56 10.46 -0.81 -10.08
N LEU A 57 9.33 -0.12 -10.30
CA LEU A 57 8.72 0.66 -9.23
C LEU A 57 8.36 -0.24 -8.02
N LEU A 58 7.90 -1.46 -8.26
CA LEU A 58 7.62 -2.42 -7.20
C LEU A 58 8.87 -2.75 -6.39
N LYS A 59 10.01 -3.00 -7.06
CA LYS A 59 11.29 -3.32 -6.40
C LYS A 59 11.81 -2.15 -5.56
N SER A 60 11.83 -0.94 -6.12
CA SER A 60 12.25 0.26 -5.38
C SER A 60 11.34 0.57 -4.19
N THR A 61 10.02 0.37 -4.35
CA THR A 61 9.04 0.54 -3.29
C THR A 61 9.25 -0.47 -2.16
N LEU A 62 9.48 -1.75 -2.48
CA LEU A 62 9.76 -2.79 -1.49
C LEU A 62 11.09 -2.56 -0.77
N THR A 63 12.14 -2.20 -1.49
CA THR A 63 13.45 -1.87 -0.90
C THR A 63 13.32 -0.74 0.12
N ALA A 64 12.61 0.32 -0.23
CA ALA A 64 12.37 1.42 0.68
C ALA A 64 11.49 1.02 1.88
N ALA A 65 10.50 0.15 1.68
CA ALA A 65 9.65 -0.36 2.75
C ALA A 65 10.43 -1.23 3.74
N ILE A 66 11.29 -2.12 3.25
CA ILE A 66 12.18 -2.93 4.09
C ILE A 66 13.07 -2.04 4.96
N ALA A 67 13.71 -1.02 4.36
CA ALA A 67 14.60 -0.12 5.08
C ALA A 67 13.93 0.67 6.20
N ASN A 68 12.63 0.96 6.08
CA ASN A 68 11.86 1.75 7.06
C ASN A 68 10.98 0.91 7.99
N GLY A 69 10.72 -0.37 7.67
CA GLY A 69 9.80 -1.24 8.38
C GLY A 69 10.35 -1.82 9.67
N GLY A 70 11.66 -1.83 9.83
CA GLY A 70 12.33 -2.40 11.02
C GLY A 70 12.63 -3.90 10.89
N GLN A 71 13.23 -4.46 11.93
CA GLN A 71 13.83 -5.79 11.90
C GLN A 71 12.84 -6.95 11.67
N ASN A 72 11.61 -6.81 12.15
CA ASN A 72 10.56 -7.82 12.03
C ASN A 72 9.53 -7.46 10.95
N TRP A 73 9.93 -6.64 9.98
CA TRP A 73 9.04 -6.25 8.90
C TRP A 73 8.66 -7.48 8.04
N PHE A 74 7.40 -7.52 7.68
CA PHE A 74 6.85 -8.59 6.86
C PHE A 74 5.74 -8.01 5.97
N ALA A 75 5.68 -8.45 4.72
CA ALA A 75 4.63 -8.07 3.78
C ALA A 75 4.35 -9.18 2.78
N TYR A 76 3.25 -9.03 2.06
CA TYR A 76 2.97 -9.82 0.86
C TYR A 76 3.24 -8.99 -0.38
N VAL A 77 3.63 -9.64 -1.45
CA VAL A 77 3.76 -9.05 -2.77
C VAL A 77 2.98 -9.88 -3.79
N HIS A 78 2.17 -9.22 -4.61
CA HIS A 78 1.55 -9.84 -5.78
C HIS A 78 2.18 -9.25 -7.04
N VAL A 79 2.82 -10.09 -7.82
CA VAL A 79 3.57 -9.66 -9.00
C VAL A 79 2.68 -9.70 -10.23
N LEU A 80 2.52 -8.57 -10.89
CA LEU A 80 1.82 -8.45 -12.16
C LEU A 80 2.78 -8.60 -13.33
N SER A 81 2.27 -9.14 -14.43
CA SER A 81 2.96 -9.07 -15.71
C SER A 81 2.87 -7.65 -16.27
N GLU A 82 3.96 -7.17 -16.84
CA GLU A 82 3.92 -5.90 -17.58
C GLU A 82 2.86 -5.95 -18.69
N PRO A 83 2.07 -4.89 -18.86
CA PRO A 83 1.08 -4.83 -19.94
C PRO A 83 1.79 -4.89 -21.29
N LYS A 84 1.31 -5.77 -22.17
CA LYS A 84 1.83 -5.84 -23.55
C LYS A 84 1.27 -4.67 -24.38
N PRO A 85 2.11 -3.86 -25.02
CA PRO A 85 1.66 -2.86 -25.96
C PRO A 85 1.10 -3.51 -27.26
N PRO A 86 0.08 -2.94 -27.93
CA PRO A 86 -0.73 -1.83 -27.44
C PRO A 86 -1.75 -2.29 -26.40
N ALA A 87 -2.02 -1.45 -25.40
CA ALA A 87 -3.13 -1.72 -24.49
C ALA A 87 -4.44 -1.75 -25.32
N PRO A 88 -5.38 -2.67 -25.02
CA PRO A 88 -6.64 -2.72 -25.75
C PRO A 88 -7.37 -1.37 -25.61
N GLU A 89 -7.80 -0.81 -26.73
CA GLU A 89 -8.61 0.41 -26.72
C GLU A 89 -9.88 0.16 -25.88
N GLY A 90 -10.13 1.03 -24.90
CA GLY A 90 -11.27 0.92 -24.00
C GLY A 90 -11.13 -0.09 -22.85
N GLY A 91 -9.95 -0.70 -22.67
CA GLY A 91 -9.67 -1.58 -21.54
C GLY A 91 -9.58 -0.80 -20.20
N ASP A 92 -10.05 -1.43 -19.11
CA ASP A 92 -9.88 -0.90 -17.77
C ASP A 92 -8.41 -1.04 -17.33
N ALA A 93 -7.68 0.07 -17.35
CA ALA A 93 -6.27 0.10 -16.93
C ALA A 93 -6.05 -0.37 -15.48
N ASN A 94 -7.10 -0.36 -14.66
CA ASN A 94 -7.05 -0.74 -13.25
C ASN A 94 -7.43 -2.21 -13.01
N ALA A 95 -8.01 -2.90 -13.99
CA ALA A 95 -8.54 -4.26 -13.82
C ALA A 95 -7.46 -5.23 -13.30
N ALA A 96 -6.25 -5.15 -13.82
CA ALA A 96 -5.17 -6.08 -13.47
C ALA A 96 -4.82 -6.02 -11.96
N TRP A 97 -4.63 -4.83 -11.41
CA TRP A 97 -4.30 -4.70 -9.98
C TRP A 97 -5.52 -4.94 -9.09
N VAL A 98 -6.73 -4.58 -9.53
CA VAL A 98 -7.97 -4.88 -8.80
C VAL A 98 -8.15 -6.38 -8.63
N ASP A 99 -7.99 -7.16 -9.70
CA ASP A 99 -8.11 -8.61 -9.65
C ASP A 99 -6.97 -9.26 -8.85
N ALA A 100 -5.76 -8.70 -8.96
CA ALA A 100 -4.62 -9.11 -8.14
C ALA A 100 -4.89 -8.94 -6.63
N VAL A 101 -5.43 -7.79 -6.23
CA VAL A 101 -5.80 -7.52 -4.84
C VAL A 101 -6.86 -8.52 -4.36
N LYS A 102 -7.93 -8.73 -5.12
CA LYS A 102 -8.96 -9.70 -4.78
C LYS A 102 -8.38 -11.09 -4.59
N LYS A 103 -7.57 -11.55 -5.55
CA LYS A 103 -6.90 -12.85 -5.50
C LYS A 103 -5.96 -12.97 -4.30
N ALA A 104 -5.09 -11.99 -4.09
CA ALA A 104 -4.15 -12.00 -2.98
C ALA A 104 -4.85 -12.04 -1.62
N GLN A 105 -5.92 -11.29 -1.44
CA GLN A 105 -6.70 -11.25 -0.21
C GLN A 105 -7.44 -12.56 0.10
N THR A 106 -7.61 -13.48 -0.84
CA THR A 106 -8.10 -14.84 -0.56
C THR A 106 -7.01 -15.76 -0.01
N ILE A 107 -5.74 -15.45 -0.31
CA ILE A 107 -4.58 -16.26 0.08
C ILE A 107 -3.97 -15.74 1.39
N ALA A 108 -3.86 -14.42 1.50
CA ALA A 108 -3.19 -13.74 2.60
C ALA A 108 -4.05 -12.58 3.12
N SER A 109 -4.06 -12.39 4.44
CA SER A 109 -4.73 -11.25 5.06
C SER A 109 -3.76 -10.07 5.14
N ALA A 110 -4.09 -8.97 4.45
CA ALA A 110 -3.36 -7.72 4.56
C ALA A 110 -4.32 -6.59 4.94
N GLU A 111 -3.87 -5.69 5.81
CA GLU A 111 -4.63 -4.55 6.29
C GLU A 111 -4.52 -3.34 5.38
N GLY A 112 -3.41 -3.23 4.66
CA GLY A 112 -3.17 -2.18 3.68
C GLY A 112 -2.69 -2.75 2.35
N VAL A 113 -3.01 -2.04 1.29
CA VAL A 113 -2.60 -2.38 -0.07
C VAL A 113 -1.84 -1.20 -0.67
N VAL A 114 -0.63 -1.46 -1.12
CA VAL A 114 0.21 -0.48 -1.83
C VAL A 114 0.21 -0.85 -3.31
N ILE A 115 -0.33 0.01 -4.14
CA ILE A 115 -0.32 -0.15 -5.59
C ILE A 115 0.93 0.54 -6.12
N ALA A 116 1.98 -0.23 -6.37
CA ALA A 116 3.24 0.24 -6.93
C ALA A 116 3.14 0.33 -8.47
N ILE A 117 2.13 1.06 -8.93
CA ILE A 117 1.85 1.40 -10.32
C ILE A 117 1.39 2.85 -10.32
N ASP A 118 1.94 3.67 -11.21
CA ASP A 118 1.52 5.06 -11.28
C ASP A 118 0.09 5.17 -11.82
N ILE A 119 -0.80 5.70 -11.01
CA ILE A 119 -2.14 6.05 -11.44
C ILE A 119 -2.12 7.41 -12.15
N THR A 120 -2.96 7.55 -13.15
CA THR A 120 -3.04 8.77 -13.98
C THR A 120 -4.40 9.44 -13.92
N ALA A 121 -5.40 8.78 -13.37
CA ALA A 121 -6.77 9.26 -13.39
C ALA A 121 -7.52 8.92 -12.10
N LYS A 122 -8.54 9.71 -11.83
CA LYS A 122 -9.50 9.57 -10.73
C LYS A 122 -10.19 8.20 -10.70
N ASP A 123 -10.32 7.53 -11.84
CA ASP A 123 -10.91 6.20 -11.92
C ASP A 123 -10.19 5.19 -11.02
N ALA A 124 -8.87 5.26 -10.89
CA ALA A 124 -8.12 4.40 -9.98
C ALA A 124 -8.54 4.58 -8.51
N VAL A 125 -8.85 5.80 -8.08
CA VAL A 125 -9.34 6.10 -6.73
C VAL A 125 -10.73 5.51 -6.51
N ASN A 126 -11.61 5.61 -7.52
CA ASN A 126 -12.94 5.00 -7.50
C ASN A 126 -12.82 3.47 -7.40
N ARG A 127 -11.96 2.86 -8.23
CA ARG A 127 -11.71 1.40 -8.20
C ARG A 127 -11.16 0.91 -6.87
N ALA A 128 -10.25 1.67 -6.25
CA ALA A 128 -9.77 1.34 -4.90
C ALA A 128 -10.91 1.39 -3.87
N THR A 129 -11.79 2.39 -3.94
CA THR A 129 -12.95 2.52 -3.06
C THR A 129 -13.94 1.38 -3.25
N GLU A 130 -14.27 1.01 -4.49
CA GLU A 130 -15.14 -0.12 -4.82
C GLU A 130 -14.54 -1.45 -4.34
N THR A 131 -13.25 -1.67 -4.59
CA THR A 131 -12.55 -2.89 -4.16
C THR A 131 -12.54 -2.99 -2.65
N ARG A 132 -12.32 -1.89 -1.95
CA ARG A 132 -12.38 -1.81 -0.49
C ARG A 132 -13.75 -2.19 0.05
N ALA A 133 -14.82 -1.64 -0.53
CA ALA A 133 -16.20 -1.96 -0.16
C ALA A 133 -16.52 -3.44 -0.42
N LEU A 134 -16.04 -4.00 -1.53
CA LEU A 134 -16.20 -5.41 -1.86
C LEU A 134 -15.48 -6.31 -0.85
N LEU A 135 -14.22 -6.01 -0.49
CA LEU A 135 -13.46 -6.79 0.50
C LEU A 135 -14.12 -6.75 1.89
N GLN A 136 -14.68 -5.60 2.27
CA GLN A 136 -15.43 -5.45 3.50
C GLN A 136 -16.71 -6.29 3.49
N SER A 137 -17.49 -6.23 2.41
CA SER A 137 -18.77 -6.95 2.31
C SER A 137 -18.61 -8.47 2.17
N ALA A 138 -17.61 -8.91 1.37
CA ALA A 138 -17.40 -10.32 1.08
C ALA A 138 -16.61 -11.07 2.17
N TYR A 139 -15.65 -10.39 2.81
CA TYR A 139 -14.71 -11.04 3.75
C TYR A 139 -14.68 -10.39 5.14
N GLY A 140 -15.44 -9.32 5.39
CA GLY A 140 -15.40 -8.57 6.65
C GLY A 140 -14.07 -7.83 6.88
N ARG A 141 -13.27 -7.60 5.83
CA ARG A 141 -11.94 -7.02 5.94
C ARG A 141 -11.95 -5.52 5.68
N PHE A 142 -11.45 -4.76 6.64
CA PHE A 142 -11.24 -3.33 6.51
C PHE A 142 -9.82 -3.08 5.99
N VAL A 143 -9.71 -2.80 4.70
CA VAL A 143 -8.43 -2.57 4.02
C VAL A 143 -8.32 -1.10 3.64
N TRP A 144 -7.13 -0.52 3.76
CA TRP A 144 -6.83 0.79 3.21
C TRP A 144 -5.91 0.66 1.99
N PHE A 145 -5.93 1.67 1.11
CA PHE A 145 -5.15 1.68 -0.12
C PHE A 145 -4.17 2.85 -0.14
N MET A 146 -2.98 2.60 -0.67
CA MET A 146 -1.99 3.60 -1.04
C MET A 146 -1.77 3.49 -2.54
N LEU A 147 -2.11 4.55 -3.27
CA LEU A 147 -1.98 4.65 -4.72
C LEU A 147 -0.82 5.57 -5.05
N CYS A 148 0.05 5.14 -5.96
CA CYS A 148 1.21 5.90 -6.38
C CYS A 148 0.86 6.82 -7.54
N VAL A 149 1.40 8.03 -7.54
CA VAL A 149 1.33 8.96 -8.67
C VAL A 149 2.75 9.39 -9.03
N ALA A 150 3.07 9.38 -10.32
CA ALA A 150 4.35 9.86 -10.79
C ALA A 150 4.62 11.30 -10.35
N GLY A 151 5.86 11.61 -10.03
CA GLY A 151 6.33 12.96 -9.77
C GLY A 151 6.14 13.88 -10.98
N PRO A 152 6.53 15.16 -10.87
CA PRO A 152 6.45 16.09 -11.98
C PRO A 152 7.35 15.62 -13.14
N GLY A 153 6.88 15.76 -14.36
CA GLY A 153 7.68 15.50 -15.55
C GLY A 153 8.82 16.52 -15.69
N LYS A 154 9.87 16.17 -16.44
CA LYS A 154 11.07 16.99 -16.60
C LYS A 154 10.80 18.45 -16.99
N ASP A 155 9.75 18.68 -17.80
CA ASP A 155 9.38 20.01 -18.28
C ASP A 155 7.99 20.45 -17.71
N GLU A 156 7.47 19.75 -16.71
CA GLU A 156 6.17 20.05 -16.08
C GLU A 156 6.35 21.12 -15.00
N ALA A 157 5.76 22.30 -15.21
CA ALA A 157 5.75 23.34 -14.20
C ALA A 157 5.01 22.88 -12.94
N TRP A 158 5.48 23.27 -11.76
CA TRP A 158 4.91 22.89 -10.48
C TRP A 158 3.41 23.15 -10.36
N ALA A 159 2.93 24.29 -10.88
CA ALA A 159 1.51 24.61 -10.87
C ALA A 159 0.67 23.65 -11.72
N ALA A 160 1.19 23.20 -12.88
CA ALA A 160 0.55 22.21 -13.72
C ALA A 160 0.50 20.84 -13.03
N TYR A 161 1.60 20.43 -12.40
CA TYR A 161 1.69 19.23 -11.60
C TYR A 161 0.65 19.20 -10.48
N VAL A 162 0.55 20.28 -9.68
CA VAL A 162 -0.43 20.40 -8.59
C VAL A 162 -1.86 20.31 -9.14
N THR A 163 -2.13 20.94 -10.28
CA THR A 163 -3.44 20.85 -10.94
C THR A 163 -3.76 19.41 -11.36
N ARG A 164 -2.79 18.70 -11.93
CA ARG A 164 -2.93 17.29 -12.33
C ARG A 164 -3.22 16.38 -11.14
N ILE A 165 -2.48 16.53 -10.05
CA ILE A 165 -2.71 15.75 -8.82
C ILE A 165 -4.08 16.05 -8.21
N SER A 166 -4.45 17.32 -8.14
CA SER A 166 -5.76 17.73 -7.61
C SER A 166 -6.91 17.11 -8.41
N ALA A 167 -6.79 17.01 -9.73
CA ALA A 167 -7.81 16.41 -10.59
C ALA A 167 -8.03 14.91 -10.31
N ILE A 168 -7.03 14.20 -9.79
CA ILE A 168 -7.14 12.78 -9.41
C ILE A 168 -8.08 12.60 -8.20
N GLN A 169 -8.14 13.57 -7.30
CA GLN A 169 -8.95 13.50 -6.09
C GLN A 169 -10.20 14.38 -6.15
N ASP A 170 -10.36 15.22 -7.17
CA ASP A 170 -11.45 16.18 -7.26
C ASP A 170 -12.81 15.50 -7.27
N GLY A 171 -13.68 15.93 -6.34
CA GLY A 171 -15.04 15.41 -6.19
C GLY A 171 -15.14 13.94 -5.76
N VAL A 172 -14.05 13.31 -5.29
CA VAL A 172 -14.06 11.95 -4.77
C VAL A 172 -13.91 11.93 -3.25
N ALA A 173 -14.94 11.46 -2.56
CA ALA A 173 -14.85 11.11 -1.15
C ALA A 173 -14.41 9.65 -1.03
N ALA A 174 -13.12 9.42 -0.79
CA ALA A 174 -12.53 8.09 -0.73
C ALA A 174 -11.85 7.83 0.63
N PRO A 175 -12.62 7.65 1.72
CA PRO A 175 -12.03 7.35 3.02
C PRO A 175 -11.28 6.01 2.96
N GLY A 176 -10.04 6.01 3.47
CA GLY A 176 -9.17 4.84 3.42
C GLY A 176 -8.45 4.62 2.08
N VAL A 177 -8.46 5.60 1.19
CA VAL A 177 -7.60 5.63 0.00
C VAL A 177 -6.66 6.83 0.11
N MET A 178 -5.37 6.57 0.09
CA MET A 178 -4.30 7.55 0.13
C MET A 178 -3.66 7.64 -1.25
N VAL A 179 -3.46 8.84 -1.76
CA VAL A 179 -2.71 9.11 -2.99
C VAL A 179 -1.35 9.69 -2.59
N VAL A 180 -0.28 9.03 -3.00
CA VAL A 180 1.09 9.41 -2.65
C VAL A 180 1.88 9.79 -3.89
N PRO A 181 2.20 11.08 -4.06
CA PRO A 181 3.10 11.54 -5.10
C PRO A 181 4.53 11.02 -4.89
N ARG A 182 5.19 10.61 -5.97
CA ARG A 182 6.59 10.18 -5.95
C ARG A 182 7.51 11.33 -6.38
N LEU A 183 7.85 12.20 -5.44
CA LEU A 183 8.72 13.36 -5.71
C LEU A 183 10.21 12.96 -5.76
N TRP A 184 10.61 12.00 -4.94
CA TRP A 184 11.96 11.42 -4.89
C TRP A 184 12.01 9.98 -5.40
N GLY A 185 10.90 9.47 -5.95
CA GLY A 185 10.83 8.21 -6.68
C GLY A 185 10.26 7.02 -5.89
N ASN A 186 10.39 6.97 -4.56
CA ASN A 186 10.02 5.79 -3.78
C ASN A 186 9.24 6.06 -2.48
N GLU A 187 8.66 7.25 -2.33
CA GLU A 187 7.91 7.65 -1.13
C GLU A 187 6.83 6.66 -0.69
N PRO A 188 6.07 6.02 -1.61
CA PRO A 188 5.09 5.02 -1.20
C PRO A 188 5.71 3.89 -0.38
N GLY A 189 6.91 3.44 -0.76
CA GLY A 189 7.66 2.42 -0.03
C GLY A 189 8.15 2.92 1.33
N VAL A 190 8.72 4.11 1.36
CA VAL A 190 9.20 4.75 2.61
C VAL A 190 8.05 4.90 3.60
N LEU A 191 6.91 5.43 3.16
CA LEU A 191 5.72 5.61 4.00
C LEU A 191 5.13 4.27 4.44
N ALA A 192 5.01 3.31 3.52
CA ALA A 192 4.49 1.98 3.81
C ALA A 192 5.35 1.27 4.87
N GLY A 193 6.67 1.27 4.72
CA GLY A 193 7.58 0.71 5.71
C GLY A 193 7.45 1.40 7.07
N ARG A 194 7.35 2.74 7.06
CA ARG A 194 7.19 3.51 8.31
C ARG A 194 5.88 3.19 9.03
N LEU A 195 4.78 3.03 8.31
CA LEU A 195 3.49 2.64 8.89
C LEU A 195 3.51 1.24 9.50
N CYS A 196 4.32 0.33 8.96
CA CYS A 196 4.51 -1.01 9.50
C CYS A 196 5.47 -1.06 10.70
N ASN A 197 6.26 -0.02 10.92
CA ASN A 197 7.25 -0.02 12.00
C ASN A 197 6.57 0.03 13.38
N PRO A 198 6.84 -0.93 14.29
CA PRO A 198 6.22 -0.97 15.61
C PRO A 198 6.50 0.27 16.47
N SER A 199 7.58 1.00 16.20
CA SER A 199 7.90 2.25 16.90
C SER A 199 6.99 3.43 16.52
N VAL A 200 6.17 3.28 15.46
CA VAL A 200 5.25 4.30 14.98
C VAL A 200 3.83 3.93 15.38
N THR A 201 3.13 4.81 16.08
CA THR A 201 1.70 4.60 16.36
C THR A 201 0.87 4.96 15.13
N VAL A 202 -0.29 4.32 14.94
CA VAL A 202 -1.20 4.60 13.82
C VAL A 202 -1.70 6.05 13.83
N ALA A 203 -1.77 6.66 15.02
CA ALA A 203 -2.20 8.05 15.19
C ALA A 203 -1.10 9.07 14.88
N ASP A 204 0.16 8.64 14.77
CA ASP A 204 1.29 9.54 14.50
C ASP A 204 1.48 9.78 13.00
N SER A 205 2.03 10.94 12.68
CA SER A 205 2.51 11.19 11.33
C SER A 205 3.70 10.28 11.00
N PRO A 206 3.69 9.53 9.89
CA PRO A 206 4.81 8.67 9.50
C PRO A 206 6.14 9.41 9.33
N ALA A 207 6.08 10.71 9.04
CA ALA A 207 7.26 11.57 8.85
C ALA A 207 7.72 12.30 10.12
N ARG A 208 7.12 12.01 11.29
CA ARG A 208 7.46 12.71 12.53
C ARG A 208 8.91 12.43 12.96
N VAL A 209 9.65 13.49 13.26
CA VAL A 209 11.07 13.41 13.67
C VAL A 209 11.27 12.58 14.96
N ALA A 210 10.30 12.64 15.89
CA ALA A 210 10.37 11.87 17.15
C ALA A 210 10.42 10.35 16.95
N THR A 211 9.96 9.83 15.81
CA THR A 211 10.02 8.40 15.46
C THR A 211 11.26 8.04 14.66
N GLY A 212 12.20 8.94 14.53
CA GLY A 212 13.44 8.79 13.77
C GLY A 212 13.33 9.29 12.32
N ALA A 213 14.47 9.42 11.66
CA ALA A 213 14.55 9.86 10.27
C ALA A 213 13.94 8.81 9.32
N LEU A 214 13.39 9.27 8.19
CA LEU A 214 13.11 8.42 7.05
C LEU A 214 14.44 8.05 6.38
N VAL A 215 14.58 6.80 5.97
CA VAL A 215 15.80 6.30 5.32
C VAL A 215 15.48 5.76 3.93
N ALA A 216 16.52 5.61 3.11
CA ALA A 216 16.40 5.10 1.74
C ALA A 216 15.41 5.89 0.86
N MET A 217 15.32 7.21 1.07
CA MET A 217 14.61 8.09 0.13
C MET A 217 15.30 8.04 -1.23
N GLY A 218 14.52 8.09 -2.31
CA GLY A 218 15.04 8.21 -3.67
C GLY A 218 15.72 9.55 -3.92
N ASN A 219 16.35 9.67 -5.07
CA ASN A 219 17.11 10.86 -5.47
C ASN A 219 16.59 11.45 -6.80
N ASP A 220 15.31 11.25 -7.12
CA ASP A 220 14.74 11.85 -8.33
C ASP A 220 14.84 13.36 -8.25
N GLU A 221 15.26 13.99 -9.33
CA GLU A 221 15.35 15.45 -9.40
C GLU A 221 13.94 16.05 -9.44
N ILE A 222 13.66 16.92 -8.46
CA ILE A 222 12.41 17.70 -8.46
C ILE A 222 12.65 18.93 -9.33
N PRO A 223 11.82 19.20 -10.37
CA PRO A 223 11.92 20.43 -11.14
C PRO A 223 11.76 21.66 -10.23
N GLN A 224 12.64 22.64 -10.41
CA GLN A 224 12.64 23.91 -9.66
C GLN A 224 11.64 24.90 -10.24
#